data_30ad0e8a3ebf80c9ca50a050294b3ff1
#
_entry.id   30ad0e8a3ebf80c9ca50a050294b3ff1
#
_cell.length_a   1.000
_cell.length_b   1.000
_cell.length_c   1.000
_cell.angle_alpha   90.00
_cell.angle_beta   90.00
_cell.angle_gamma   90.00
#
_symmetry.space_group_name_H-M   'P 1'
#
loop_
_entity.id
_entity.type
_entity.pdbx_description
1 polymer ?
#
loop_
_entity_poly.entity_id
_entity_poly.type
_entity_poly.pdbx_seq_one_letter_code
_entity_poly.pdbx_strand_id
1 'polypeptide(L)'
;DDTISLLVSDCIFSPGRGKNASEYLVNQQIGIKSFLRKQHNFNSTGMIVYRMLGCFKGNYYDTIDNKQDFEGKRPYYLWLMGNVKDLQQIHNATIGKMKSKPDEICMISNGIKDIKYNIVAGGRYKPSHDASNTVENLKKTKTAQGELYQIKVKADFSNLLQCEEYLLDVSNYE
;
A
#
# COMPACT_ATOMS: atom_id res chain seq x y z
N ASP A 1 -12.62 -7.51 -16.68
CA ASP A 1 -11.57 -8.52 -16.93
C ASP A 1 -10.89 -8.84 -15.61
N ASP A 2 -11.00 -10.11 -15.19
CA ASP A 2 -10.41 -10.64 -13.96
C ASP A 2 -8.94 -11.03 -14.19
N THR A 3 -8.19 -10.12 -14.80
CA THR A 3 -6.79 -10.37 -15.17
C THR A 3 -5.86 -9.72 -14.14
N ILE A 4 -4.92 -10.50 -13.64
CA ILE A 4 -3.80 -9.98 -12.85
C ILE A 4 -2.55 -9.96 -13.71
N SER A 5 -1.93 -8.78 -13.77
CA SER A 5 -0.66 -8.58 -14.46
C SER A 5 0.50 -8.70 -13.48
N LEU A 6 1.53 -9.45 -13.87
CA LEU A 6 2.79 -9.57 -13.14
C LEU A 6 3.91 -8.93 -13.95
N LEU A 7 4.56 -7.92 -13.38
CA LEU A 7 5.80 -7.35 -13.90
C LEU A 7 6.96 -7.71 -12.95
N VAL A 8 8.06 -8.18 -13.53
CA VAL A 8 9.32 -8.43 -12.80
C VAL A 8 10.37 -7.46 -13.33
N SER A 9 10.97 -6.65 -12.46
CA SER A 9 11.94 -5.63 -12.86
C SER A 9 12.93 -5.34 -11.74
N ASP A 10 14.15 -4.94 -12.08
CA ASP A 10 15.10 -4.36 -11.13
C ASP A 10 14.87 -2.86 -10.91
N CYS A 11 13.88 -2.29 -11.60
CA CYS A 11 13.51 -0.88 -11.55
C CYS A 11 14.63 0.10 -11.89
N ILE A 12 15.66 -0.35 -12.59
CA ILE A 12 16.66 0.56 -13.17
C ILE A 12 16.05 1.15 -14.43
N PHE A 13 15.95 2.47 -14.42
CA PHE A 13 15.43 3.22 -15.56
C PHE A 13 16.55 4.01 -16.22
N SER A 14 16.80 3.72 -17.50
CA SER A 14 17.70 4.51 -18.35
C SER A 14 16.88 5.22 -19.43
N PRO A 15 16.82 6.56 -19.42
CA PRO A 15 16.15 7.33 -20.48
C PRO A 15 16.96 7.43 -21.76
N GLY A 16 18.16 6.81 -21.81
CA GLY A 16 19.12 6.92 -22.88
C GLY A 16 20.20 8.00 -22.64
N ARG A 17 21.28 7.91 -23.41
CA ARG A 17 22.45 8.78 -23.25
C ARG A 17 22.09 10.27 -23.34
N GLY A 18 22.64 11.07 -22.45
CA GLY A 18 22.47 12.52 -22.42
C GLY A 18 21.14 13.02 -21.85
N LYS A 19 20.28 12.15 -21.34
CA LYS A 19 19.02 12.52 -20.70
C LYS A 19 19.14 12.37 -19.18
N ASN A 20 18.47 13.30 -18.45
CA ASN A 20 18.39 13.22 -17.00
C ASN A 20 17.24 12.28 -16.60
N ALA A 21 17.57 11.16 -15.95
CA ALA A 21 16.58 10.17 -15.53
C ALA A 21 15.53 10.75 -14.57
N SER A 22 15.96 11.60 -13.63
CA SER A 22 15.05 12.22 -12.65
C SER A 22 14.06 13.16 -13.32
N GLU A 23 14.52 14.00 -14.23
CA GLU A 23 13.66 14.92 -14.98
C GLU A 23 12.65 14.17 -15.86
N TYR A 24 13.11 13.12 -16.54
CA TYR A 24 12.23 12.29 -17.36
C TYR A 24 11.15 11.61 -16.51
N LEU A 25 11.50 11.05 -15.34
CA LEU A 25 10.53 10.40 -14.42
C LEU A 25 9.52 11.39 -13.87
N VAL A 26 9.93 12.62 -13.51
CA VAL A 26 9.02 13.68 -13.06
C VAL A 26 7.99 14.00 -14.16
N ASN A 27 8.43 14.13 -15.40
CA ASN A 27 7.54 14.39 -16.53
C ASN A 27 6.57 13.23 -16.78
N GLN A 28 7.04 11.97 -16.69
CA GLN A 28 6.19 10.80 -16.83
C GLN A 28 5.18 10.66 -15.68
N GLN A 29 5.52 11.10 -14.48
CA GLN A 29 4.62 11.06 -13.32
C GLN A 29 3.32 11.82 -13.58
N ILE A 30 3.37 12.94 -14.28
CA ILE A 30 2.19 13.73 -14.66
C ILE A 30 1.29 12.92 -15.60
N GLY A 31 1.87 12.27 -16.60
CA GLY A 31 1.16 11.40 -17.54
C GLY A 31 0.49 10.21 -16.84
N ILE A 32 1.21 9.53 -15.97
CA ILE A 32 0.71 8.39 -15.18
C ILE A 32 -0.45 8.84 -14.27
N LYS A 33 -0.29 9.94 -13.53
CA LYS A 33 -1.36 10.49 -12.68
C LYS A 33 -2.60 10.87 -13.49
N SER A 34 -2.43 11.47 -14.68
CA SER A 34 -3.53 11.83 -15.57
C SER A 34 -4.23 10.58 -16.11
N PHE A 35 -3.48 9.57 -16.52
CA PHE A 35 -4.02 8.28 -16.96
C PHE A 35 -4.84 7.61 -15.85
N LEU A 36 -4.27 7.51 -14.65
CA LEU A 36 -4.94 6.91 -13.49
C LEU A 36 -6.24 7.63 -13.12
N ARG A 37 -6.29 8.96 -13.23
CA ARG A 37 -7.50 9.76 -12.95
C ARG A 37 -8.61 9.58 -13.98
N LYS A 38 -8.28 9.31 -15.23
CA LYS A 38 -9.24 9.14 -16.34
C LYS A 38 -9.94 7.79 -16.35
N GLN A 39 -9.39 6.80 -15.71
CA GLN A 39 -9.96 5.45 -15.66
C GLN A 39 -11.06 5.38 -14.59
N HIS A 40 -12.34 5.49 -15.02
CA HIS A 40 -13.50 5.40 -14.14
C HIS A 40 -13.61 4.07 -13.35
N ASN A 41 -12.96 3.01 -13.82
CA ASN A 41 -12.97 1.67 -13.21
C ASN A 41 -11.87 1.45 -12.17
N PHE A 42 -11.07 2.46 -11.84
CA PHE A 42 -9.97 2.33 -10.86
C PHE A 42 -10.41 2.12 -9.40
N ASN A 43 -11.70 2.24 -9.11
CA ASN A 43 -12.20 2.06 -7.74
C ASN A 43 -12.01 0.63 -7.18
N SER A 44 -11.73 -0.33 -8.04
CA SER A 44 -11.48 -1.72 -7.66
C SER A 44 -10.07 -2.23 -8.04
N THR A 45 -9.23 -1.36 -8.59
CA THR A 45 -7.89 -1.73 -9.05
C THR A 45 -6.84 -1.34 -8.02
N GLY A 46 -5.90 -2.24 -7.80
CA GLY A 46 -4.78 -2.05 -6.89
C GLY A 46 -3.47 -2.57 -7.47
N MET A 47 -2.44 -2.40 -6.68
CA MET A 47 -1.10 -2.88 -6.98
C MET A 47 -0.41 -3.33 -5.70
N ILE A 48 0.28 -4.47 -5.76
CA ILE A 48 1.18 -4.94 -4.72
C ILE A 48 2.58 -4.99 -5.31
N VAL A 49 3.53 -4.38 -4.63
CA VAL A 49 4.95 -4.41 -5.00
C VAL A 49 5.71 -5.14 -3.91
N TYR A 50 6.34 -6.25 -4.27
CA TYR A 50 7.26 -6.97 -3.40
C TYR A 50 8.69 -6.61 -3.79
N ARG A 51 9.45 -6.10 -2.83
CA ARG A 51 10.90 -5.96 -2.96
C ARG A 51 11.54 -7.27 -2.55
N MET A 52 12.28 -7.87 -3.46
CA MET A 52 12.97 -9.14 -3.27
C MET A 52 14.48 -8.93 -3.35
N LEU A 53 15.23 -9.76 -2.63
CA LEU A 53 16.69 -9.83 -2.77
C LEU A 53 17.07 -11.15 -3.43
N GLY A 54 17.74 -11.07 -4.57
CA GLY A 54 18.23 -12.23 -5.31
C GLY A 54 19.73 -12.23 -5.50
N CYS A 55 20.35 -13.41 -5.53
CA CYS A 55 21.73 -13.55 -5.97
C CYS A 55 21.80 -13.31 -7.48
N PHE A 56 22.63 -12.37 -7.89
CA PHE A 56 22.87 -12.04 -9.30
C PHE A 56 24.35 -12.15 -9.61
N LYS A 57 24.65 -12.77 -10.73
CA LYS A 57 25.99 -12.81 -11.30
C LYS A 57 25.91 -12.53 -12.78
N GLY A 58 26.53 -11.44 -13.21
CA GLY A 58 26.51 -11.03 -14.61
C GLY A 58 26.68 -9.53 -14.77
N ASN A 59 26.43 -9.07 -15.99
CA ASN A 59 26.50 -7.65 -16.32
C ASN A 59 25.16 -6.98 -16.07
N TYR A 60 25.19 -5.80 -15.47
CA TYR A 60 24.05 -4.91 -15.45
C TYR A 60 24.41 -3.54 -16.02
N TYR A 61 23.39 -2.80 -16.41
CA TYR A 61 23.54 -1.44 -16.93
C TYR A 61 22.97 -0.46 -15.91
N ASP A 62 23.74 0.57 -15.60
CA ASP A 62 23.28 1.63 -14.69
C ASP A 62 22.37 2.64 -15.41
N THR A 63 21.96 3.69 -14.70
CA THR A 63 21.03 4.71 -15.20
C THR A 63 21.58 5.54 -16.38
N ILE A 64 22.87 5.43 -16.69
CA ILE A 64 23.55 6.09 -17.79
C ILE A 64 24.12 5.10 -18.83
N ASP A 65 23.59 3.88 -18.82
CA ASP A 65 23.93 2.78 -19.72
C ASP A 65 25.40 2.30 -19.62
N ASN A 66 26.05 2.51 -18.47
CA ASN A 66 27.36 1.91 -18.25
C ASN A 66 27.20 0.45 -17.86
N LYS A 67 27.93 -0.39 -18.57
CA LYS A 67 28.02 -1.81 -18.27
C LYS A 67 28.93 -2.04 -17.06
N GLN A 68 28.43 -2.78 -16.09
CA GLN A 68 29.15 -3.16 -14.88
C GLN A 68 29.02 -4.66 -14.64
N ASP A 69 30.16 -5.33 -14.37
CA ASP A 69 30.15 -6.71 -13.87
C ASP A 69 29.84 -6.70 -12.38
N PHE A 70 28.93 -7.57 -11.98
CA PHE A 70 28.49 -7.64 -10.59
C PHE A 70 28.24 -9.09 -10.17
N GLU A 71 28.69 -9.44 -8.98
CA GLU A 71 28.35 -10.68 -8.29
C GLU A 71 27.94 -10.37 -6.86
N GLY A 72 26.71 -10.70 -6.50
CA GLY A 72 26.19 -10.43 -5.15
C GLY A 72 24.67 -10.39 -5.09
N LYS A 73 24.14 -9.91 -3.97
CA LYS A 73 22.69 -9.72 -3.81
C LYS A 73 22.25 -8.39 -4.42
N ARG A 74 21.21 -8.44 -5.23
CA ARG A 74 20.57 -7.27 -5.81
C ARG A 74 19.07 -7.27 -5.55
N PRO A 75 18.47 -6.10 -5.33
CA PRO A 75 17.02 -5.98 -5.26
C PRO A 75 16.41 -6.17 -6.65
N TYR A 76 15.26 -6.82 -6.67
CA TYR A 76 14.33 -6.83 -7.79
C TYR A 76 12.92 -6.76 -7.27
N TYR A 77 11.99 -6.36 -8.11
CA TYR A 77 10.64 -6.05 -7.71
C TYR A 77 9.64 -6.89 -8.51
N LEU A 78 8.67 -7.44 -7.80
CA LEU A 78 7.51 -8.11 -8.37
C LEU A 78 6.31 -7.17 -8.22
N TRP A 79 5.75 -6.75 -9.33
CA TRP A 79 4.60 -5.86 -9.38
C TRP A 79 3.37 -6.67 -9.77
N LEU A 80 2.43 -6.84 -8.87
CA LEU A 80 1.12 -7.43 -9.14
C LEU A 80 0.12 -6.29 -9.30
N MET A 81 -0.60 -6.27 -10.42
CA MET A 81 -1.58 -5.23 -10.74
C MET A 81 -2.88 -5.89 -11.17
N GLY A 82 -4.02 -5.44 -10.64
CA GLY A 82 -5.31 -6.00 -10.97
C GLY A 82 -6.41 -5.62 -9.98
N ASN A 83 -7.48 -6.40 -9.94
CA ASN A 83 -8.57 -6.19 -8.99
C ASN A 83 -8.08 -6.36 -7.55
N VAL A 84 -8.46 -5.45 -6.65
CA VAL A 84 -8.03 -5.45 -5.24
C VAL A 84 -8.37 -6.76 -4.53
N LYS A 85 -9.56 -7.32 -4.76
CA LYS A 85 -9.98 -8.57 -4.10
C LYS A 85 -9.12 -9.75 -4.56
N ASP A 86 -8.84 -9.83 -5.85
CA ASP A 86 -8.01 -10.91 -6.41
C ASP A 86 -6.56 -10.78 -5.97
N LEU A 87 -6.04 -9.55 -5.93
CA LEU A 87 -4.71 -9.26 -5.39
C LEU A 87 -4.58 -9.68 -3.93
N GLN A 88 -5.59 -9.39 -3.11
CA GLN A 88 -5.62 -9.77 -1.70
C GLN A 88 -5.66 -11.29 -1.54
N GLN A 89 -6.47 -12.00 -2.33
CA GLN A 89 -6.53 -13.46 -2.32
C GLN A 89 -5.18 -14.08 -2.70
N ILE A 90 -4.55 -13.57 -3.77
CA ILE A 90 -3.23 -14.04 -4.19
C ILE A 90 -2.18 -13.75 -3.14
N HIS A 91 -2.16 -12.54 -2.58
CA HIS A 91 -1.23 -12.19 -1.51
C HIS A 91 -1.34 -13.16 -0.34
N ASN A 92 -2.53 -13.35 0.21
CA ASN A 92 -2.78 -14.23 1.35
C ASN A 92 -2.45 -15.70 1.05
N ALA A 93 -2.70 -16.15 -0.18
CA ALA A 93 -2.42 -17.53 -0.60
C ALA A 93 -0.93 -17.80 -0.84
N THR A 94 -0.14 -16.78 -1.17
CA THR A 94 1.24 -16.93 -1.64
C THR A 94 2.29 -16.48 -0.64
N ILE A 95 2.04 -15.42 0.14
CA ILE A 95 3.06 -14.81 1.01
C ILE A 95 3.68 -15.82 2.00
N GLY A 96 2.86 -16.67 2.61
CA GLY A 96 3.33 -17.72 3.52
C GLY A 96 4.04 -18.89 2.86
N LYS A 97 3.89 -19.07 1.52
CA LYS A 97 4.44 -20.18 0.73
C LYS A 97 5.68 -19.77 -0.08
N MET A 98 6.01 -18.50 -0.12
CA MET A 98 7.20 -18.03 -0.83
C MET A 98 8.46 -18.59 -0.18
N LYS A 99 9.33 -19.22 -0.98
CA LYS A 99 10.63 -19.73 -0.52
C LYS A 99 11.56 -18.59 -0.05
N SER A 100 11.53 -17.47 -0.76
CA SER A 100 12.22 -16.24 -0.35
C SER A 100 11.17 -15.21 0.01
N LYS A 101 11.18 -14.75 1.25
CA LYS A 101 10.24 -13.72 1.68
C LYS A 101 10.63 -12.36 1.11
N PRO A 102 9.66 -11.50 0.79
CA PRO A 102 9.94 -10.11 0.46
C PRO A 102 10.66 -9.40 1.61
N ASP A 103 11.56 -8.51 1.26
CA ASP A 103 12.27 -7.61 2.19
C ASP A 103 11.36 -6.43 2.58
N GLU A 104 10.56 -5.97 1.62
CA GLU A 104 9.54 -4.93 1.79
C GLU A 104 8.31 -5.25 0.94
N ILE A 105 7.16 -4.80 1.40
CA ILE A 105 5.89 -4.92 0.67
C ILE A 105 5.23 -3.54 0.65
N CYS A 106 4.90 -3.06 -0.55
CA CYS A 106 4.12 -1.85 -0.73
C CYS A 106 2.78 -2.21 -1.40
N MET A 107 1.69 -1.75 -0.83
CA MET A 107 0.34 -1.99 -1.34
C MET A 107 -0.33 -0.65 -1.65
N ILE A 108 -0.86 -0.52 -2.86
CA ILE A 108 -1.52 0.69 -3.33
C ILE A 108 -2.88 0.30 -3.88
N SER A 109 -3.95 0.94 -3.38
CA SER A 109 -5.28 0.75 -3.96
C SER A 109 -6.07 2.06 -3.93
N ASN A 110 -6.90 2.25 -4.93
CA ASN A 110 -7.86 3.38 -4.99
C ASN A 110 -9.23 3.02 -4.40
N GLY A 111 -9.38 1.82 -3.88
CA GLY A 111 -10.67 1.20 -3.60
C GLY A 111 -11.18 1.29 -2.17
N ILE A 112 -10.54 2.08 -1.30
CA ILE A 112 -11.03 2.20 0.07
C ILE A 112 -12.04 3.34 0.13
N LYS A 113 -13.27 3.07 -0.26
CA LYS A 113 -14.34 4.05 -0.10
C LYS A 113 -15.07 3.92 1.22
N ASP A 114 -15.15 2.73 1.79
CA ASP A 114 -15.97 2.48 2.97
C ASP A 114 -15.25 1.57 3.98
N ILE A 115 -14.47 2.17 4.85
CA ILE A 115 -14.10 1.50 6.10
C ILE A 115 -15.37 1.40 6.92
N LYS A 116 -15.92 0.21 7.06
CA LYS A 116 -17.04 -0.02 7.94
C LYS A 116 -16.57 0.17 9.38
N TYR A 117 -17.23 1.04 10.10
CA TYR A 117 -16.93 1.24 11.52
C TYR A 117 -18.19 1.34 12.36
N ASN A 118 -18.05 0.99 13.62
CA ASN A 118 -19.11 1.13 14.62
C ASN A 118 -18.53 1.79 15.86
N ILE A 119 -19.29 2.70 16.44
CA ILE A 119 -18.94 3.27 17.74
C ILE A 119 -19.33 2.23 18.81
N VAL A 120 -18.34 1.81 19.59
CA VAL A 120 -18.52 0.78 20.61
C VAL A 120 -19.00 1.43 21.90
N ALA A 121 -20.04 0.88 22.52
CA ALA A 121 -20.46 1.32 23.83
C ALA A 121 -19.32 1.15 24.85
N GLY A 122 -19.05 2.17 25.62
CA GLY A 122 -18.04 2.12 26.68
C GLY A 122 -17.41 3.48 26.94
N GLY A 123 -17.08 3.75 28.19
CA GLY A 123 -16.60 5.06 28.62
C GLY A 123 -17.72 6.01 29.03
N ARG A 124 -17.53 7.31 28.87
CA ARG A 124 -18.45 8.37 29.28
C ARG A 124 -19.30 8.90 28.11
N TYR A 125 -19.88 8.01 27.35
CA TYR A 125 -20.78 8.34 26.23
C TYR A 125 -21.72 7.17 25.95
N LYS A 126 -22.77 7.44 25.18
CA LYS A 126 -23.69 6.41 24.66
C LYS A 126 -23.70 6.53 23.13
N PRO A 127 -23.58 5.43 22.34
CA PRO A 127 -23.90 5.46 20.95
C PRO A 127 -25.34 5.89 20.73
N SER A 128 -25.59 6.75 19.73
CA SER A 128 -26.96 7.16 19.42
C SER A 128 -27.76 5.98 18.85
N HIS A 129 -29.03 5.89 19.25
CA HIS A 129 -29.95 4.89 18.67
C HIS A 129 -30.37 5.24 17.24
N ASP A 130 -30.35 6.52 16.88
CA ASP A 130 -30.90 6.99 15.62
C ASP A 130 -29.86 7.16 14.51
N ALA A 131 -28.58 7.16 14.87
CA ALA A 131 -27.51 7.31 13.90
C ALA A 131 -26.25 6.55 14.34
N SER A 132 -25.83 5.58 13.55
CA SER A 132 -24.70 4.68 13.87
C SER A 132 -23.34 5.39 14.07
N ASN A 133 -23.23 6.65 13.64
CA ASN A 133 -21.99 7.44 13.63
C ASN A 133 -22.01 8.61 14.62
N THR A 134 -22.99 8.66 15.52
CA THR A 134 -23.11 9.74 16.51
C THR A 134 -23.08 9.20 17.93
N VAL A 135 -22.62 10.02 18.85
CA VAL A 135 -22.59 9.72 20.28
C VAL A 135 -23.39 10.75 21.05
N GLU A 136 -24.05 10.30 22.09
CA GLU A 136 -24.82 11.12 23.02
C GLU A 136 -24.12 11.17 24.38
N ASN A 137 -24.38 12.24 25.12
CA ASN A 137 -23.89 12.41 26.48
C ASN A 137 -22.37 12.25 26.66
N LEU A 138 -21.60 12.72 25.66
CA LEU A 138 -20.14 12.67 25.72
C LEU A 138 -19.60 13.54 26.85
N LYS A 139 -18.87 12.93 27.77
CA LYS A 139 -18.25 13.61 28.92
C LYS A 139 -16.74 13.47 28.86
N LYS A 140 -16.03 14.48 29.35
CA LYS A 140 -14.57 14.44 29.47
C LYS A 140 -14.12 13.34 30.43
N THR A 141 -13.04 12.69 30.09
CA THR A 141 -12.32 11.71 30.91
C THR A 141 -11.03 12.35 31.41
N LYS A 142 -10.75 12.24 32.71
CA LYS A 142 -9.47 12.67 33.28
C LYS A 142 -8.40 11.63 32.91
N THR A 143 -7.30 12.09 32.37
CA THR A 143 -6.11 11.29 32.04
C THR A 143 -4.88 11.92 32.66
N ALA A 144 -3.73 11.24 32.58
CA ALA A 144 -2.45 11.81 33.00
C ALA A 144 -2.05 13.06 32.22
N GLN A 145 -2.54 13.18 30.95
CA GLN A 145 -2.30 14.33 30.07
C GLN A 145 -3.36 15.45 30.22
N GLY A 146 -4.35 15.28 31.09
CA GLY A 146 -5.42 16.24 31.30
C GLY A 146 -6.81 15.68 31.02
N GLU A 147 -7.78 16.57 30.74
CA GLU A 147 -9.15 16.20 30.42
C GLU A 147 -9.34 16.04 28.91
N LEU A 148 -9.71 14.85 28.47
CA LEU A 148 -9.89 14.50 27.06
C LEU A 148 -11.28 13.90 26.82
N TYR A 149 -11.79 14.08 25.61
CA TYR A 149 -12.92 13.30 25.10
C TYR A 149 -12.38 12.02 24.47
N GLN A 150 -12.88 10.86 24.91
CA GLN A 150 -12.49 9.57 24.39
C GLN A 150 -13.69 8.82 23.82
N ILE A 151 -13.60 8.36 22.59
CA ILE A 151 -14.59 7.55 21.90
C ILE A 151 -13.90 6.29 21.41
N LYS A 152 -14.51 5.11 21.62
CA LYS A 152 -14.02 3.85 21.10
C LYS A 152 -14.71 3.55 19.77
N VAL A 153 -13.93 3.32 18.74
CA VAL A 153 -14.40 2.96 17.41
C VAL A 153 -13.83 1.59 17.06
N LYS A 154 -14.70 0.71 16.56
CA LYS A 154 -14.28 -0.56 15.95
C LYS A 154 -14.39 -0.38 14.44
N ALA A 155 -13.27 -0.39 13.75
CA ALA A 155 -13.19 -0.31 12.30
C ALA A 155 -12.85 -1.68 11.69
N ASP A 156 -13.45 -1.98 10.55
CA ASP A 156 -13.17 -3.18 9.77
C ASP A 156 -12.25 -2.83 8.61
N PHE A 157 -10.99 -3.24 8.73
CA PHE A 157 -9.94 -3.02 7.73
C PHE A 157 -9.77 -4.21 6.78
N SER A 158 -10.66 -5.20 6.82
CA SER A 158 -10.53 -6.42 5.99
C SER A 158 -10.53 -6.14 4.48
N ASN A 159 -11.05 -4.99 4.07
CA ASN A 159 -11.05 -4.55 2.67
C ASN A 159 -9.82 -3.73 2.28
N LEU A 160 -8.91 -3.44 3.22
CA LEU A 160 -7.67 -2.73 2.93
C LEU A 160 -6.65 -3.69 2.34
N LEU A 161 -5.96 -3.23 1.29
CA LEU A 161 -4.82 -3.91 0.71
C LEU A 161 -3.56 -3.56 1.53
N GLN A 162 -3.59 -3.83 2.84
CA GLN A 162 -2.48 -3.56 3.76
C GLN A 162 -2.16 -4.82 4.57
N CYS A 163 -0.89 -5.01 4.90
CA CYS A 163 -0.51 -6.10 5.79
C CYS A 163 -0.92 -5.79 7.24
N GLU A 164 -1.17 -6.85 8.01
CA GLU A 164 -1.58 -6.73 9.41
C GLU A 164 -0.56 -5.94 10.24
N GLU A 165 0.72 -6.17 10.04
CA GLU A 165 1.82 -5.46 10.72
C GLU A 165 1.73 -3.94 10.51
N TYR A 166 1.45 -3.50 9.29
CA TYR A 166 1.23 -2.07 8.99
C TYR A 166 0.00 -1.53 9.70
N LEU A 167 -1.10 -2.29 9.72
CA LEU A 167 -2.35 -1.87 10.36
C LEU A 167 -2.28 -1.82 11.88
N LEU A 168 -1.38 -2.59 12.50
CA LEU A 168 -1.18 -2.63 13.95
C LEU A 168 -0.14 -1.62 14.45
N ASP A 169 0.65 -1.06 13.57
CA ASP A 169 1.64 -0.06 13.93
C ASP A 169 0.99 1.31 14.10
N VAL A 170 0.89 1.74 15.36
CA VAL A 170 0.27 3.03 15.75
C VAL A 170 0.96 4.25 15.14
N SER A 171 2.23 4.14 14.72
CA SER A 171 2.97 5.23 14.08
C SER A 171 2.45 5.56 12.67
N ASN A 172 1.64 4.69 12.07
CA ASN A 172 1.00 4.93 10.78
C ASN A 172 -0.30 5.75 10.87
N TYR A 173 -0.72 6.12 12.09
CA TYR A 173 -1.96 6.87 12.34
C TYR A 173 -1.64 8.14 13.13
N GLU A 174 -1.65 9.29 12.47
CA GLU A 174 -1.55 10.62 13.09
C GLU A 174 -2.92 11.26 13.31
#